data_864f667a3fb1e4a7e803690d367a7533
#
_entry.id   864f667a3fb1e4a7e803690d367a7533
#
_cell.length_a   1.000
_cell.length_b   1.000
_cell.length_c   1.000
_cell.angle_alpha   90.00
_cell.angle_beta   90.00
_cell.angle_gamma   90.00
#
_symmetry.space_group_name_H-M   'P 1'
#
loop_
_entity.id
_entity.type
_entity.pdbx_description
1 polymer ?
#
loop_
_entity_poly.entity_id
_entity_poly.type
_entity_poly.pdbx_seq_one_letter_code
_entity_poly.pdbx_strand_id
1 'polypeptide(L)'
;MKKNLLVVTLMAGALLMTGCASNKALKACQDENTKLTTDYNDAKTTIAANNERIKSLEEQLAAAKSHADALQSSLDKSLSNAGSSNVNIEKLVDQINESNQYIRHLVEVKSKSDSLNLVLTNNLTRSLSQDEMKEVNVQVLKGVVYISLADNMLFKSGSYEVNDRAKETLSKIAKIINDYKDYEVLVEGNTDDVPVNHSAPSMKNIRNNWDLSALRASSVVQYLQDNFGVNPKRMTAGGRGEYNPLVANDTEVHKQRNRRTQIIITPKLDQFMDLIDKAPESDKQ
;
A
#
# COMPACT_ATOMS: atom_id res chain seq x y z
N MET A 1 -53.48 47.17 -22.89
CA MET A 1 -52.02 47.16 -22.61
C MET A 1 -51.66 46.49 -21.28
N LYS A 2 -52.39 46.57 -20.20
CA LYS A 2 -52.03 45.96 -18.91
C LYS A 2 -52.07 44.39 -18.88
N LYS A 3 -52.98 43.76 -19.66
CA LYS A 3 -53.02 42.28 -19.71
C LYS A 3 -51.84 41.62 -20.43
N ASN A 4 -51.29 42.24 -21.47
CA ASN A 4 -50.17 41.71 -22.22
C ASN A 4 -48.84 41.84 -21.42
N LEU A 5 -48.74 42.87 -20.56
CA LEU A 5 -47.56 43.05 -19.72
C LEU A 5 -47.49 41.99 -18.60
N LEU A 6 -48.65 41.57 -18.07
CA LEU A 6 -48.71 40.52 -17.03
C LEU A 6 -48.37 39.13 -17.57
N VAL A 7 -48.72 38.83 -18.82
CA VAL A 7 -48.37 37.59 -19.48
C VAL A 7 -46.87 37.51 -19.81
N VAL A 8 -46.26 38.63 -20.23
CA VAL A 8 -44.84 38.71 -20.54
C VAL A 8 -44.00 38.58 -19.24
N THR A 9 -44.44 39.15 -18.14
CA THR A 9 -43.77 39.01 -16.84
C THR A 9 -43.90 37.60 -16.26
N LEU A 10 -45.02 36.89 -16.47
CA LEU A 10 -45.21 35.51 -16.05
C LEU A 10 -44.36 34.56 -16.93
N MET A 11 -44.25 34.80 -18.22
CA MET A 11 -43.37 34.02 -19.12
C MET A 11 -41.87 34.23 -18.80
N ALA A 12 -41.47 35.47 -18.50
CA ALA A 12 -40.07 35.74 -18.06
C ALA A 12 -39.71 35.07 -16.74
N GLY A 13 -40.65 35.04 -15.78
CA GLY A 13 -40.49 34.34 -14.51
C GLY A 13 -40.37 32.81 -14.65
N ALA A 14 -41.14 32.20 -15.56
CA ALA A 14 -41.09 30.80 -15.84
C ALA A 14 -39.77 30.36 -16.53
N LEU A 15 -39.22 31.19 -17.42
CA LEU A 15 -37.91 30.98 -18.05
C LEU A 15 -36.72 31.04 -17.06
N LEU A 16 -36.80 31.88 -16.03
CA LEU A 16 -35.77 32.00 -15.00
C LEU A 16 -35.78 30.79 -14.03
N MET A 17 -36.96 30.22 -13.77
CA MET A 17 -37.07 29.02 -12.91
C MET A 17 -36.57 27.74 -13.59
N THR A 18 -36.75 27.60 -14.89
CA THR A 18 -36.24 26.44 -15.65
C THR A 18 -34.72 26.50 -15.81
N GLY A 19 -34.13 27.69 -15.88
CA GLY A 19 -32.66 27.85 -15.96
C GLY A 19 -31.95 27.41 -14.70
N CYS A 20 -32.49 27.70 -13.51
CA CYS A 20 -31.86 27.28 -12.25
C CYS A 20 -31.93 25.77 -11.98
N ALA A 21 -33.03 25.13 -12.36
CA ALA A 21 -33.16 23.67 -12.24
C ALA A 21 -32.22 22.94 -13.22
N SER A 22 -32.07 23.46 -14.43
CA SER A 22 -31.14 22.95 -15.43
C SER A 22 -29.67 23.06 -15.01
N ASN A 23 -29.28 24.21 -14.40
CA ASN A 23 -27.92 24.41 -13.92
C ASN A 23 -27.54 23.48 -12.74
N LYS A 24 -28.49 23.19 -11.86
CA LYS A 24 -28.26 22.24 -10.76
C LYS A 24 -28.11 20.80 -11.27
N ALA A 25 -28.93 20.42 -12.22
CA ALA A 25 -28.82 19.10 -12.88
C ALA A 25 -27.53 18.98 -13.71
N LEU A 26 -27.13 20.05 -14.41
CA LEU A 26 -25.90 20.10 -15.18
C LEU A 26 -24.68 19.99 -14.25
N LYS A 27 -24.67 20.68 -13.12
CA LYS A 27 -23.59 20.61 -12.14
C LYS A 27 -23.50 19.22 -11.51
N ALA A 28 -24.62 18.61 -11.13
CA ALA A 28 -24.64 17.24 -10.62
C ALA A 28 -24.10 16.23 -11.65
N CYS A 29 -24.47 16.38 -12.91
CA CYS A 29 -23.95 15.54 -14.00
C CYS A 29 -22.45 15.78 -14.24
N GLN A 30 -21.95 17.01 -14.09
CA GLN A 30 -20.53 17.33 -14.16
C GLN A 30 -19.75 16.74 -12.98
N ASP A 31 -20.28 16.81 -11.77
CA ASP A 31 -19.67 16.24 -10.58
C ASP A 31 -19.61 14.69 -10.69
N GLU A 32 -20.69 14.07 -11.21
CA GLU A 32 -20.72 12.63 -11.45
C GLU A 32 -19.74 12.21 -12.57
N ASN A 33 -19.63 12.99 -13.63
CA ASN A 33 -18.67 12.74 -14.73
C ASN A 33 -17.22 12.89 -14.27
N THR A 34 -16.92 13.88 -13.41
CA THR A 34 -15.58 14.02 -12.82
C THR A 34 -15.25 12.85 -11.91
N LYS A 35 -16.21 12.38 -11.11
CA LYS A 35 -16.05 11.20 -10.26
C LYS A 35 -15.80 9.94 -11.09
N LEU A 36 -16.64 9.70 -12.11
CA LEU A 36 -16.46 8.56 -13.03
C LEU A 36 -15.08 8.61 -13.73
N THR A 37 -14.64 9.79 -14.14
CA THR A 37 -13.33 9.98 -14.77
C THR A 37 -12.19 9.63 -13.81
N THR A 38 -12.32 10.00 -12.55
CA THR A 38 -11.34 9.66 -11.50
C THR A 38 -11.34 8.14 -11.26
N ASP A 39 -12.50 7.54 -11.05
CA ASP A 39 -12.65 6.10 -10.84
C ASP A 39 -12.13 5.29 -12.04
N TYR A 40 -12.38 5.79 -13.26
CA TYR A 40 -11.85 5.20 -14.49
C TYR A 40 -10.31 5.27 -14.56
N ASN A 41 -9.71 6.40 -14.21
CA ASN A 41 -8.25 6.55 -14.19
C ASN A 41 -7.61 5.68 -13.11
N ASP A 42 -8.22 5.57 -11.95
CA ASP A 42 -7.75 4.70 -10.87
C ASP A 42 -7.85 3.22 -11.25
N ALA A 43 -8.95 2.82 -11.87
CA ALA A 43 -9.09 1.46 -12.43
C ALA A 43 -8.04 1.17 -13.51
N LYS A 44 -7.78 2.15 -14.40
CA LYS A 44 -6.78 2.02 -15.47
C LYS A 44 -5.36 1.89 -14.91
N THR A 45 -5.00 2.65 -13.87
CA THR A 45 -3.68 2.53 -13.23
C THR A 45 -3.53 1.19 -12.51
N THR A 46 -4.60 0.72 -11.86
CA THR A 46 -4.63 -0.61 -11.22
C THR A 46 -4.49 -1.74 -12.23
N ILE A 47 -5.18 -1.64 -13.37
CA ILE A 47 -5.05 -2.61 -14.47
C ILE A 47 -3.62 -2.61 -15.03
N ALA A 48 -3.02 -1.43 -15.23
CA ALA A 48 -1.64 -1.33 -15.71
C ALA A 48 -0.65 -1.99 -14.73
N ALA A 49 -0.79 -1.72 -13.43
CA ALA A 49 0.04 -2.34 -12.39
C ALA A 49 -0.15 -3.86 -12.32
N ASN A 50 -1.38 -4.35 -12.46
CA ASN A 50 -1.67 -5.78 -12.50
C ASN A 50 -1.10 -6.44 -13.75
N ASN A 51 -1.15 -5.79 -14.91
CA ASN A 51 -0.57 -6.31 -16.16
C ASN A 51 0.96 -6.41 -16.06
N GLU A 52 1.63 -5.42 -15.48
CA GLU A 52 3.07 -5.47 -15.18
C GLU A 52 3.40 -6.64 -14.24
N ARG A 53 2.56 -6.85 -13.23
CA ARG A 53 2.71 -7.96 -12.28
C ARG A 53 2.50 -9.32 -12.95
N ILE A 54 1.48 -9.45 -13.80
CA ILE A 54 1.23 -10.65 -14.61
C ILE A 54 2.43 -10.94 -15.48
N LYS A 55 2.94 -9.93 -16.20
CA LYS A 55 4.14 -10.08 -17.05
C LYS A 55 5.36 -10.56 -16.26
N SER A 56 5.62 -9.96 -15.09
CA SER A 56 6.71 -10.39 -14.21
C SER A 56 6.54 -11.83 -13.71
N LEU A 57 5.32 -12.24 -13.41
CA LEU A 57 5.02 -13.62 -13.00
C LEU A 57 5.17 -14.62 -14.15
N GLU A 58 4.77 -14.22 -15.36
CA GLU A 58 4.96 -15.03 -16.59
C GLU A 58 6.45 -15.22 -16.91
N GLU A 59 7.26 -14.16 -16.76
CA GLU A 59 8.71 -14.22 -16.92
C GLU A 59 9.36 -15.16 -15.88
N GLN A 60 8.94 -15.08 -14.61
CA GLN A 60 9.41 -15.97 -13.54
C GLN A 60 8.98 -17.42 -13.79
N LEU A 61 7.75 -17.63 -14.24
CA LEU A 61 7.24 -18.96 -14.60
C LEU A 61 7.99 -19.54 -15.79
N ALA A 62 8.26 -18.74 -16.81
CA ALA A 62 9.05 -19.14 -17.97
C ALA A 62 10.49 -19.51 -17.57
N ALA A 63 11.12 -18.72 -16.70
CA ALA A 63 12.45 -19.02 -16.17
C ALA A 63 12.47 -20.30 -15.35
N ALA A 64 11.49 -20.51 -14.47
CA ALA A 64 11.35 -21.73 -13.68
C ALA A 64 11.12 -22.98 -14.57
N LYS A 65 10.30 -22.83 -15.62
CA LYS A 65 10.05 -23.88 -16.58
C LYS A 65 11.30 -24.20 -17.40
N SER A 66 12.03 -23.20 -17.87
CA SER A 66 13.31 -23.38 -18.55
C SER A 66 14.35 -24.09 -17.68
N HIS A 67 14.39 -23.79 -16.39
CA HIS A 67 15.25 -24.47 -15.42
C HIS A 67 14.84 -25.95 -15.24
N ALA A 68 13.53 -26.22 -15.15
CA ALA A 68 13.02 -27.58 -15.07
C ALA A 68 13.33 -28.40 -16.34
N ASP A 69 13.16 -27.79 -17.52
CA ASP A 69 13.48 -28.42 -18.82
C ASP A 69 15.00 -28.68 -18.97
N ALA A 70 15.84 -27.75 -18.49
CA ALA A 70 17.30 -27.93 -18.48
C ALA A 70 17.73 -29.06 -17.53
N LEU A 71 17.13 -29.15 -16.35
CA LEU A 71 17.34 -30.26 -15.40
C LEU A 71 16.88 -31.60 -15.99
N GLN A 72 15.71 -31.64 -16.63
CA GLN A 72 15.19 -32.80 -17.31
C GLN A 72 16.14 -33.27 -18.45
N SER A 73 16.61 -32.32 -19.27
CA SER A 73 17.57 -32.60 -20.34
C SER A 73 18.92 -33.08 -19.80
N SER A 74 19.37 -32.53 -18.67
CA SER A 74 20.60 -33.00 -18.00
C SER A 74 20.42 -34.39 -17.41
N LEU A 75 19.25 -34.70 -16.86
CA LEU A 75 18.89 -36.03 -16.37
C LEU A 75 18.84 -37.04 -17.52
N ASP A 76 18.20 -36.69 -18.64
CA ASP A 76 18.10 -37.56 -19.84
C ASP A 76 19.48 -37.86 -20.45
N LYS A 77 20.37 -36.86 -20.50
CA LYS A 77 21.77 -37.03 -20.90
C LYS A 77 22.54 -37.92 -19.92
N SER A 78 22.34 -37.77 -18.60
CA SER A 78 22.97 -38.59 -17.58
C SER A 78 22.46 -40.04 -17.65
N LEU A 79 21.16 -40.21 -17.90
CA LEU A 79 20.56 -41.53 -18.11
C LEU A 79 21.11 -42.25 -19.36
N SER A 80 21.30 -41.51 -20.48
CA SER A 80 21.88 -42.09 -21.71
C SER A 80 23.36 -42.43 -21.59
N ASN A 81 24.10 -41.73 -20.71
CA ASN A 81 25.52 -42.01 -20.42
C ASN A 81 25.73 -42.97 -19.24
N ALA A 82 24.68 -43.31 -18.49
CA ALA A 82 24.78 -44.07 -17.25
C ALA A 82 24.63 -45.56 -17.39
N GLY A 83 25.22 -46.14 -18.44
CA GLY A 83 25.50 -47.57 -18.42
C GLY A 83 26.45 -48.03 -17.30
N SER A 84 26.92 -47.13 -16.40
CA SER A 84 27.94 -47.50 -15.39
C SER A 84 27.90 -46.77 -14.03
N SER A 85 26.79 -46.05 -13.63
CA SER A 85 26.79 -45.37 -12.31
C SER A 85 25.42 -45.26 -11.68
N ASN A 86 24.86 -46.33 -11.15
CA ASN A 86 23.61 -46.34 -10.38
C ASN A 86 23.63 -45.46 -9.12
N VAL A 87 24.78 -45.19 -8.52
CA VAL A 87 24.92 -44.47 -7.27
C VAL A 87 24.69 -42.93 -7.45
N ASN A 88 25.05 -42.40 -8.61
CA ASN A 88 24.88 -40.96 -8.89
C ASN A 88 23.44 -40.59 -9.28
N ILE A 89 22.69 -41.52 -9.85
CA ILE A 89 21.29 -41.31 -10.24
C ILE A 89 20.38 -41.20 -9.02
N GLU A 90 20.56 -42.05 -8.03
CA GLU A 90 19.81 -42.02 -6.77
C GLU A 90 20.00 -40.70 -6.05
N LYS A 91 21.24 -40.20 -5.95
CA LYS A 91 21.57 -38.92 -5.35
C LYS A 91 20.96 -37.74 -6.12
N LEU A 92 20.94 -37.77 -7.46
CA LEU A 92 20.32 -36.75 -8.30
C LEU A 92 18.79 -36.75 -8.17
N VAL A 93 18.17 -37.91 -8.10
CA VAL A 93 16.72 -38.03 -7.86
C VAL A 93 16.34 -37.48 -6.49
N ASP A 94 17.14 -37.74 -5.46
CA ASP A 94 16.93 -37.21 -4.12
C ASP A 94 17.07 -35.68 -4.11
N GLN A 95 18.09 -35.14 -4.78
CA GLN A 95 18.27 -33.69 -4.92
C GLN A 95 17.10 -33.00 -5.67
N ILE A 96 16.59 -33.66 -6.73
CA ILE A 96 15.42 -33.16 -7.46
C ILE A 96 14.16 -33.16 -6.57
N ASN A 97 13.97 -34.26 -5.81
CA ASN A 97 12.83 -34.34 -4.88
C ASN A 97 12.91 -33.31 -3.79
N GLU A 98 14.08 -33.07 -3.22
CA GLU A 98 14.35 -32.03 -2.23
C GLU A 98 14.11 -30.61 -2.80
N SER A 99 14.60 -30.35 -4.00
CA SER A 99 14.40 -29.11 -4.73
C SER A 99 12.92 -28.87 -5.04
N ASN A 100 12.20 -29.89 -5.46
CA ASN A 100 10.76 -29.81 -5.72
C ASN A 100 9.94 -29.57 -4.44
N GLN A 101 10.33 -30.20 -3.32
CA GLN A 101 9.70 -29.91 -2.02
C GLN A 101 9.93 -28.46 -1.60
N TYR A 102 11.13 -27.92 -1.77
CA TYR A 102 11.49 -26.56 -1.51
C TYR A 102 10.68 -25.58 -2.37
N ILE A 103 10.59 -25.82 -3.68
CA ILE A 103 9.78 -24.98 -4.60
C ILE A 103 8.30 -24.99 -4.19
N ARG A 104 7.73 -26.15 -3.86
CA ARG A 104 6.33 -26.24 -3.39
C ARG A 104 6.11 -25.42 -2.12
N HIS A 105 7.05 -25.50 -1.19
CA HIS A 105 6.97 -24.75 0.06
C HIS A 105 7.07 -23.23 -0.18
N LEU A 106 7.97 -22.77 -1.06
CA LEU A 106 8.05 -21.36 -1.46
C LEU A 106 6.74 -20.86 -2.09
N VAL A 107 6.14 -21.65 -2.98
CA VAL A 107 4.87 -21.30 -3.62
C VAL A 107 3.74 -21.24 -2.60
N GLU A 108 3.69 -22.16 -1.65
CA GLU A 108 2.69 -22.17 -0.59
C GLU A 108 2.81 -20.94 0.32
N VAL A 109 4.02 -20.61 0.78
CA VAL A 109 4.27 -19.44 1.62
C VAL A 109 3.92 -18.15 0.89
N LYS A 110 4.30 -18.04 -0.39
CA LYS A 110 3.93 -16.88 -1.21
C LYS A 110 2.42 -16.75 -1.37
N SER A 111 1.75 -17.84 -1.72
CA SER A 111 0.28 -17.85 -1.89
C SER A 111 -0.44 -17.48 -0.60
N LYS A 112 0.03 -18.00 0.54
CA LYS A 112 -0.51 -17.66 1.87
C LYS A 112 -0.30 -16.20 2.20
N SER A 113 0.87 -15.64 1.94
CA SER A 113 1.17 -14.21 2.14
C SER A 113 0.29 -13.32 1.26
N ASP A 114 0.15 -13.63 -0.03
CA ASP A 114 -0.67 -12.86 -0.97
C ASP A 114 -2.16 -12.90 -0.57
N SER A 115 -2.66 -14.07 -0.15
CA SER A 115 -4.03 -14.23 0.34
C SER A 115 -4.29 -13.42 1.62
N LEU A 116 -3.37 -13.49 2.59
CA LEU A 116 -3.47 -12.72 3.83
C LEU A 116 -3.45 -11.20 3.58
N ASN A 117 -2.60 -10.73 2.69
CA ASN A 117 -2.53 -9.31 2.32
C ASN A 117 -3.84 -8.82 1.69
N LEU A 118 -4.48 -9.65 0.85
CA LEU A 118 -5.77 -9.34 0.25
C LEU A 118 -6.87 -9.27 1.32
N VAL A 119 -6.91 -10.23 2.24
CA VAL A 119 -7.88 -10.25 3.34
C VAL A 119 -7.69 -9.04 4.26
N LEU A 120 -6.44 -8.71 4.61
CA LEU A 120 -6.08 -7.56 5.44
C LEU A 120 -6.54 -6.25 4.78
N THR A 121 -6.24 -6.07 3.49
CA THR A 121 -6.65 -4.88 2.73
C THR A 121 -8.16 -4.76 2.66
N ASN A 122 -8.87 -5.84 2.35
CA ASN A 122 -10.33 -5.86 2.29
C ASN A 122 -10.96 -5.55 3.65
N ASN A 123 -10.45 -6.14 4.73
CA ASN A 123 -10.95 -5.89 6.08
C ASN A 123 -10.76 -4.43 6.48
N LEU A 124 -9.59 -3.85 6.19
CA LEU A 124 -9.33 -2.45 6.46
C LEU A 124 -10.25 -1.54 5.64
N THR A 125 -10.29 -1.72 4.32
CA THR A 125 -11.10 -0.89 3.43
C THR A 125 -12.59 -0.93 3.80
N ARG A 126 -13.10 -2.10 4.19
CA ARG A 126 -14.50 -2.24 4.65
C ARG A 126 -14.76 -1.60 6.02
N SER A 127 -13.76 -1.47 6.86
CA SER A 127 -13.90 -0.86 8.19
C SER A 127 -13.86 0.67 8.14
N LEU A 128 -13.33 1.25 7.08
CA LEU A 128 -13.22 2.71 6.89
C LEU A 128 -14.53 3.29 6.37
N SER A 129 -14.93 4.43 6.92
CA SER A 129 -16.04 5.24 6.42
C SER A 129 -15.67 5.93 5.10
N GLN A 130 -16.66 6.46 4.38
CA GLN A 130 -16.40 7.19 3.13
C GLN A 130 -15.54 8.44 3.33
N ASP A 131 -15.65 9.11 4.48
CA ASP A 131 -14.85 10.29 4.77
C ASP A 131 -13.41 9.91 5.13
N GLU A 132 -13.20 8.81 5.88
CA GLU A 132 -11.87 8.28 6.15
C GLU A 132 -11.17 7.82 4.87
N MET A 133 -11.87 7.22 3.92
CA MET A 133 -11.29 6.81 2.62
C MET A 133 -10.78 7.97 1.76
N LYS A 134 -11.14 9.21 2.05
CA LYS A 134 -10.57 10.39 1.38
C LYS A 134 -9.17 10.74 1.92
N GLU A 135 -8.89 10.40 3.17
CA GLU A 135 -7.66 10.74 3.89
C GLU A 135 -6.76 9.52 4.14
N VAL A 136 -7.27 8.30 3.87
CA VAL A 136 -6.57 7.02 4.04
C VAL A 136 -6.49 6.31 2.69
N ASN A 137 -5.29 5.98 2.27
CA ASN A 137 -5.06 5.19 1.05
C ASN A 137 -4.39 3.86 1.43
N VAL A 138 -5.00 2.74 1.03
CA VAL A 138 -4.49 1.40 1.29
C VAL A 138 -4.06 0.75 -0.01
N GLN A 139 -2.81 0.33 -0.08
CA GLN A 139 -2.22 -0.31 -1.27
C GLN A 139 -1.43 -1.55 -0.88
N VAL A 140 -1.46 -2.57 -1.73
CA VAL A 140 -0.59 -3.74 -1.62
C VAL A 140 0.43 -3.69 -2.76
N LEU A 141 1.70 -3.60 -2.40
CA LEU A 141 2.81 -3.59 -3.35
C LEU A 141 3.82 -4.65 -2.95
N LYS A 142 4.10 -5.60 -3.84
CA LYS A 142 5.10 -6.68 -3.63
C LYS A 142 4.92 -7.47 -2.33
N GLY A 143 3.67 -7.75 -1.95
CA GLY A 143 3.39 -8.52 -0.73
C GLY A 143 3.49 -7.70 0.58
N VAL A 144 3.58 -6.38 0.50
CA VAL A 144 3.63 -5.45 1.62
C VAL A 144 2.40 -4.56 1.58
N VAL A 145 1.75 -4.36 2.71
CA VAL A 145 0.58 -3.47 2.83
C VAL A 145 1.03 -2.08 3.26
N TYR A 146 0.68 -1.09 2.47
CA TYR A 146 0.94 0.32 2.73
C TYR A 146 -0.38 1.02 3.08
N ILE A 147 -0.46 1.61 4.25
CA ILE A 147 -1.58 2.41 4.70
C ILE A 147 -1.08 3.84 4.82
N SER A 148 -1.43 4.70 3.86
CA SER A 148 -1.02 6.11 3.85
C SER A 148 -2.12 6.96 4.48
N LEU A 149 -1.76 7.74 5.49
CA LEU A 149 -2.63 8.61 6.26
C LEU A 149 -2.23 10.06 6.02
N ALA A 150 -3.19 10.90 5.65
CA ALA A 150 -2.94 12.32 5.43
C ALA A 150 -2.52 13.02 6.74
N ASP A 151 -1.57 13.93 6.65
CA ASP A 151 -0.98 14.64 7.79
C ASP A 151 -2.02 15.45 8.60
N ASN A 152 -2.93 16.14 7.90
CA ASN A 152 -4.00 16.92 8.50
C ASN A 152 -5.04 16.07 9.26
N MET A 153 -5.14 14.78 8.96
CA MET A 153 -5.94 13.84 9.71
C MET A 153 -5.25 13.45 11.03
N LEU A 154 -3.95 13.21 10.98
CA LEU A 154 -3.19 12.69 12.12
C LEU A 154 -2.77 13.77 13.11
N PHE A 155 -2.37 14.96 12.63
CA PHE A 155 -1.73 15.99 13.44
C PHE A 155 -2.41 17.34 13.28
N LYS A 156 -2.30 18.17 14.30
CA LYS A 156 -2.61 19.60 14.18
C LYS A 156 -1.49 20.31 13.41
N SER A 157 -1.83 21.39 12.72
CA SER A 157 -0.82 22.22 12.05
C SER A 157 0.25 22.68 13.05
N GLY A 158 1.53 22.52 12.68
CA GLY A 158 2.64 22.85 13.55
C GLY A 158 2.75 21.94 14.79
N SER A 159 2.36 20.66 14.67
CA SER A 159 2.48 19.67 15.74
C SER A 159 2.93 18.32 15.20
N TYR A 160 3.46 17.50 16.08
CA TYR A 160 3.71 16.07 15.89
C TYR A 160 2.86 15.20 16.83
N GLU A 161 2.00 15.81 17.64
CA GLU A 161 1.09 15.10 18.53
C GLU A 161 -0.15 14.62 17.76
N VAL A 162 -0.51 13.36 17.98
CA VAL A 162 -1.69 12.75 17.37
C VAL A 162 -2.95 13.42 17.90
N ASN A 163 -3.82 13.89 17.00
CA ASN A 163 -5.07 14.55 17.37
C ASN A 163 -6.20 13.52 17.59
N ASP A 164 -7.24 13.95 18.30
CA ASP A 164 -8.40 13.10 18.62
C ASP A 164 -9.16 12.61 17.38
N ARG A 165 -9.10 13.34 16.28
CA ARG A 165 -9.76 12.97 15.01
C ARG A 165 -9.18 11.67 14.43
N ALA A 166 -7.88 11.43 14.65
CA ALA A 166 -7.22 10.22 14.17
C ALA A 166 -7.57 8.96 14.98
N LYS A 167 -8.14 9.12 16.17
CA LYS A 167 -8.36 8.03 17.14
C LYS A 167 -9.16 6.86 16.55
N GLU A 168 -10.26 7.15 15.87
CA GLU A 168 -11.13 6.11 15.33
C GLU A 168 -10.41 5.32 14.23
N THR A 169 -9.77 6.00 13.28
CA THR A 169 -9.02 5.38 12.19
C THR A 169 -7.83 4.57 12.70
N LEU A 170 -7.06 5.12 13.65
CA LEU A 170 -5.94 4.41 14.26
C LEU A 170 -6.41 3.19 15.07
N SER A 171 -7.59 3.24 15.70
CA SER A 171 -8.19 2.08 16.38
C SER A 171 -8.47 0.93 15.41
N LYS A 172 -9.04 1.23 14.24
CA LYS A 172 -9.32 0.23 13.19
C LYS A 172 -8.04 -0.40 12.66
N ILE A 173 -7.01 0.42 12.43
CA ILE A 173 -5.68 -0.04 11.98
C ILE A 173 -5.02 -0.89 13.09
N ALA A 174 -5.05 -0.45 14.32
CA ALA A 174 -4.49 -1.18 15.47
C ALA A 174 -5.13 -2.55 15.66
N LYS A 175 -6.46 -2.66 15.49
CA LYS A 175 -7.16 -3.95 15.52
C LYS A 175 -6.59 -4.92 14.49
N ILE A 176 -6.41 -4.46 13.26
CA ILE A 176 -5.82 -5.26 12.20
C ILE A 176 -4.39 -5.66 12.55
N ILE A 177 -3.55 -4.72 13.01
CA ILE A 177 -2.18 -5.04 13.42
C ILE A 177 -2.16 -6.10 14.52
N ASN A 178 -3.10 -6.05 15.47
CA ASN A 178 -3.20 -7.01 16.56
C ASN A 178 -3.73 -8.39 16.11
N ASP A 179 -4.60 -8.42 15.10
CA ASP A 179 -5.11 -9.67 14.53
C ASP A 179 -4.02 -10.42 13.72
N TYR A 180 -3.06 -9.69 13.13
CA TYR A 180 -1.96 -10.25 12.31
C TYR A 180 -0.62 -10.19 13.05
N LYS A 181 -0.41 -11.11 14.01
CA LYS A 181 0.77 -11.12 14.91
C LYS A 181 2.10 -11.45 14.25
N ASP A 182 2.08 -12.10 13.10
CA ASP A 182 3.26 -12.55 12.36
C ASP A 182 3.84 -11.50 11.40
N TYR A 183 3.37 -10.25 11.53
CA TYR A 183 3.82 -9.13 10.72
C TYR A 183 4.54 -8.09 11.57
N GLU A 184 5.52 -7.44 10.98
CA GLU A 184 6.16 -6.25 11.52
C GLU A 184 5.51 -4.99 10.96
N VAL A 185 5.62 -3.91 11.71
CA VAL A 185 5.00 -2.62 11.38
C VAL A 185 6.06 -1.54 11.39
N LEU A 186 6.32 -0.96 10.21
CA LEU A 186 7.11 0.25 10.08
C LEU A 186 6.17 1.44 9.93
N VAL A 187 6.26 2.39 10.84
CA VAL A 187 5.58 3.69 10.71
C VAL A 187 6.57 4.70 10.15
N GLU A 188 6.29 5.22 8.97
CA GLU A 188 7.17 6.11 8.23
C GLU A 188 6.52 7.48 8.04
N GLY A 189 7.17 8.54 8.56
CA GLY A 189 6.75 9.90 8.36
C GLY A 189 7.39 10.51 7.10
N ASN A 190 6.61 11.28 6.35
CA ASN A 190 7.04 11.99 5.15
C ASN A 190 6.55 13.45 5.22
N THR A 191 7.35 14.39 4.72
CA THR A 191 7.00 15.80 4.61
C THR A 191 6.98 16.23 3.14
N ASP A 192 6.56 17.45 2.90
CA ASP A 192 6.87 18.18 1.69
C ASP A 192 8.28 18.82 1.77
N ASP A 193 8.62 19.65 0.79
CA ASP A 193 9.90 20.38 0.69
C ASP A 193 9.92 21.72 1.46
N VAL A 194 8.83 22.06 2.17
CA VAL A 194 8.78 23.30 2.94
C VAL A 194 9.58 23.13 4.24
N PRO A 195 10.52 24.05 4.54
CA PRO A 195 11.26 24.00 5.79
C PRO A 195 10.34 24.08 7.02
N VAL A 196 10.76 23.42 8.10
CA VAL A 196 9.99 23.41 9.37
C VAL A 196 9.79 24.83 9.87
N ASN A 197 8.54 25.17 10.20
CA ASN A 197 8.20 26.46 10.80
C ASN A 197 8.32 26.37 12.32
N HIS A 198 9.28 27.12 12.88
CA HIS A 198 9.58 27.15 14.33
C HIS A 198 8.68 28.08 15.16
N SER A 199 7.63 28.67 14.58
CA SER A 199 6.74 29.59 15.28
C SER A 199 5.93 28.93 16.40
N ALA A 200 5.61 27.64 16.24
CA ALA A 200 4.92 26.87 17.27
C ALA A 200 5.90 26.42 18.36
N PRO A 201 5.54 26.50 19.66
CA PRO A 201 6.41 26.08 20.75
C PRO A 201 6.90 24.63 20.63
N SER A 202 6.05 23.72 20.13
CA SER A 202 6.37 22.31 19.88
C SER A 202 7.43 22.09 18.80
N MET A 203 7.61 23.08 17.91
CA MET A 203 8.53 23.00 16.77
C MET A 203 9.91 23.64 17.02
N LYS A 204 10.10 24.32 18.18
CA LYS A 204 11.33 25.07 18.45
C LYS A 204 12.61 24.21 18.38
N ASN A 205 12.55 22.97 18.81
CA ASN A 205 13.71 22.07 18.89
C ASN A 205 13.83 21.12 17.69
N ILE A 206 12.95 21.24 16.70
CA ILE A 206 12.97 20.41 15.48
C ILE A 206 13.85 21.11 14.45
N ARG A 207 14.95 20.49 14.07
CA ARG A 207 15.97 21.11 13.20
C ARG A 207 15.53 21.19 11.74
N ASN A 208 14.88 20.15 11.23
CA ASN A 208 14.55 20.00 9.82
C ASN A 208 13.43 18.95 9.60
N ASN A 209 13.11 18.69 8.33
CA ASN A 209 12.10 17.73 7.92
C ASN A 209 12.40 16.27 8.31
N TRP A 210 13.69 15.91 8.48
CA TRP A 210 14.05 14.60 9.03
C TRP A 210 13.58 14.43 10.47
N ASP A 211 13.87 15.41 11.32
CA ASP A 211 13.44 15.39 12.72
C ASP A 211 11.91 15.36 12.82
N LEU A 212 11.23 16.22 12.05
CA LEU A 212 9.77 16.31 12.07
C LEU A 212 9.11 15.01 11.67
N SER A 213 9.55 14.42 10.57
CA SER A 213 8.99 13.17 10.06
C SER A 213 9.23 12.00 11.02
N ALA A 214 10.42 11.91 11.64
CA ALA A 214 10.73 10.88 12.61
C ALA A 214 9.92 11.03 13.91
N LEU A 215 9.75 12.25 14.42
CA LEU A 215 8.92 12.53 15.59
C LEU A 215 7.46 12.20 15.36
N ARG A 216 6.91 12.54 14.19
CA ARG A 216 5.53 12.21 13.81
C ARG A 216 5.32 10.70 13.75
N ALA A 217 6.25 9.97 13.13
CA ALA A 217 6.21 8.51 13.13
C ALA A 217 6.26 7.92 14.55
N SER A 218 7.15 8.44 15.39
CA SER A 218 7.26 8.04 16.79
C SER A 218 5.99 8.30 17.60
N SER A 219 5.34 9.45 17.39
CA SER A 219 4.07 9.78 18.05
C SER A 219 2.96 8.80 17.68
N VAL A 220 2.89 8.37 16.42
CA VAL A 220 1.91 7.37 15.98
C VAL A 220 2.22 6.00 16.59
N VAL A 221 3.50 5.58 16.63
CA VAL A 221 3.91 4.32 17.28
C VAL A 221 3.54 4.32 18.76
N GLN A 222 3.86 5.39 19.50
CA GLN A 222 3.50 5.53 20.91
C GLN A 222 1.97 5.51 21.08
N TYR A 223 1.24 6.21 20.23
CA TYR A 223 -0.22 6.24 20.30
C TYR A 223 -0.84 4.85 20.09
N LEU A 224 -0.33 4.08 19.13
CA LEU A 224 -0.76 2.69 18.88
C LEU A 224 -0.45 1.77 20.07
N GLN A 225 0.72 1.94 20.68
CA GLN A 225 1.12 1.19 21.87
C GLN A 225 0.24 1.51 23.07
N ASP A 226 0.13 2.80 23.41
CA ASP A 226 -0.44 3.25 24.69
C ASP A 226 -1.96 3.16 24.72
N ASN A 227 -2.62 3.41 23.58
CA ASN A 227 -4.08 3.44 23.50
C ASN A 227 -4.70 2.13 22.98
N PHE A 228 -3.96 1.33 22.23
CA PHE A 228 -4.51 0.13 21.58
C PHE A 228 -3.71 -1.14 21.85
N GLY A 229 -2.67 -1.07 22.68
CA GLY A 229 -1.91 -2.23 23.14
C GLY A 229 -1.15 -2.96 22.02
N VAL A 230 -0.79 -2.26 20.93
CA VAL A 230 0.05 -2.85 19.89
C VAL A 230 1.44 -3.14 20.46
N ASN A 231 1.93 -4.35 20.24
CA ASN A 231 3.21 -4.78 20.79
C ASN A 231 4.38 -3.95 20.23
N PRO A 232 5.11 -3.17 21.07
CA PRO A 232 6.18 -2.29 20.62
C PRO A 232 7.36 -3.04 19.98
N LYS A 233 7.58 -4.32 20.31
CA LYS A 233 8.64 -5.13 19.69
C LYS A 233 8.44 -5.35 18.18
N ARG A 234 7.23 -5.13 17.70
CA ARG A 234 6.86 -5.29 16.28
C ARG A 234 6.82 -3.96 15.54
N MET A 235 7.01 -2.85 16.24
CA MET A 235 6.86 -1.53 15.65
C MET A 235 8.20 -0.82 15.54
N THR A 236 8.42 -0.19 14.40
CA THR A 236 9.56 0.70 14.15
C THR A 236 9.04 2.05 13.66
N ALA A 237 9.60 3.14 14.18
CA ALA A 237 9.34 4.49 13.69
C ALA A 237 10.50 4.97 12.82
N GLY A 238 10.22 5.51 11.65
CA GLY A 238 11.20 6.04 10.72
C GLY A 238 10.77 7.38 10.13
N GLY A 239 11.74 8.24 9.81
CA GLY A 239 11.50 9.48 9.10
C GLY A 239 12.15 9.46 7.73
N ARG A 240 11.47 10.01 6.70
CA ARG A 240 11.99 10.18 5.33
C ARG A 240 12.24 11.63 4.97
N GLY A 241 11.80 12.57 5.83
CA GLY A 241 11.82 13.97 5.47
C GLY A 241 11.05 14.23 4.19
N GLU A 242 11.61 15.07 3.33
CA GLU A 242 11.07 15.47 2.02
C GLU A 242 11.53 14.56 0.85
N TYR A 243 12.36 13.53 1.13
CA TYR A 243 13.09 12.78 0.12
C TYR A 243 12.33 11.55 -0.44
N ASN A 244 11.07 11.39 -0.06
CA ASN A 244 10.21 10.33 -0.60
C ASN A 244 8.86 10.90 -1.08
N PRO A 245 8.85 11.87 -2.01
CA PRO A 245 7.62 12.48 -2.48
C PRO A 245 6.80 11.51 -3.35
N LEU A 246 5.48 11.51 -3.20
CA LEU A 246 4.56 10.79 -4.09
C LEU A 246 4.37 11.52 -5.42
N VAL A 247 4.41 12.84 -5.37
CA VAL A 247 4.25 13.76 -6.51
C VAL A 247 5.21 14.94 -6.36
N ALA A 248 5.47 15.67 -7.44
CA ALA A 248 6.30 16.87 -7.38
C ALA A 248 5.73 17.90 -6.37
N ASN A 249 6.60 18.63 -5.66
CA ASN A 249 6.22 19.65 -4.67
C ASN A 249 5.91 21.02 -5.33
N ASP A 250 5.22 21.04 -6.47
CA ASP A 250 4.98 22.20 -7.32
C ASP A 250 3.68 22.97 -6.98
N THR A 251 2.73 22.31 -6.33
CA THR A 251 1.46 22.92 -5.90
C THR A 251 1.17 22.59 -4.44
N GLU A 252 0.33 23.40 -3.77
CA GLU A 252 -0.07 23.13 -2.38
C GLU A 252 -0.83 21.79 -2.26
N VAL A 253 -1.63 21.44 -3.28
CA VAL A 253 -2.34 20.15 -3.32
C VAL A 253 -1.34 18.99 -3.37
N HIS A 254 -0.28 19.11 -4.17
CA HIS A 254 0.77 18.10 -4.26
C HIS A 254 1.59 18.01 -2.97
N LYS A 255 1.96 19.15 -2.38
CA LYS A 255 2.62 19.21 -1.06
C LYS A 255 1.77 18.53 0.02
N GLN A 256 0.47 18.78 0.04
CA GLN A 256 -0.45 18.12 0.99
C GLN A 256 -0.46 16.59 0.81
N ARG A 257 -0.37 16.08 -0.40
CA ARG A 257 -0.25 14.61 -0.66
C ARG A 257 1.08 14.04 -0.20
N ASN A 258 2.15 14.82 -0.26
CA ASN A 258 3.46 14.41 0.20
C ASN A 258 3.55 14.40 1.73
N ARG A 259 2.86 15.32 2.43
CA ARG A 259 2.72 15.33 3.90
C ARG A 259 1.83 14.18 4.34
N ARG A 260 2.44 13.06 4.67
CA ARG A 260 1.75 11.83 5.07
C ARG A 260 2.53 11.00 6.05
N THR A 261 1.84 10.16 6.78
CA THR A 261 2.44 9.06 7.53
C THR A 261 1.98 7.74 6.91
N GLN A 262 2.93 6.84 6.64
CA GLN A 262 2.65 5.51 6.11
C GLN A 262 2.84 4.46 7.20
N ILE A 263 1.83 3.62 7.40
CA ILE A 263 1.94 2.42 8.22
C ILE A 263 2.15 1.26 7.24
N ILE A 264 3.33 0.66 7.32
CA ILE A 264 3.79 -0.38 6.39
C ILE A 264 3.80 -1.70 7.16
N ILE A 265 3.00 -2.66 6.71
CA ILE A 265 2.86 -3.96 7.35
C ILE A 265 3.56 -4.99 6.48
N THR A 266 4.63 -5.59 7.02
CA THR A 266 5.50 -6.54 6.32
C THR A 266 5.51 -7.89 7.03
N PRO A 267 5.55 -9.02 6.31
CA PRO A 267 5.83 -10.31 6.93
C PRO A 267 7.20 -10.27 7.65
N LYS A 268 7.33 -11.00 8.75
CA LYS A 268 8.62 -11.11 9.45
C LYS A 268 9.67 -11.75 8.56
N LEU A 269 10.85 -11.15 8.54
CA LEU A 269 11.98 -11.62 7.75
C LEU A 269 12.45 -13.02 8.18
N ASP A 270 12.32 -13.36 9.46
CA ASP A 270 12.71 -14.68 10.01
C ASP A 270 12.04 -15.82 9.26
N GLN A 271 10.77 -15.66 8.85
CA GLN A 271 10.06 -16.67 8.06
C GLN A 271 10.68 -16.88 6.66
N PHE A 272 11.27 -15.84 6.08
CA PHE A 272 12.01 -15.93 4.82
C PHE A 272 13.41 -16.53 5.02
N MET A 273 14.09 -16.19 6.10
CA MET A 273 15.40 -16.72 6.42
C MET A 273 15.34 -18.22 6.72
N ASP A 274 14.35 -18.68 7.49
CA ASP A 274 14.07 -20.09 7.73
C ASP A 274 13.85 -20.90 6.43
N LEU A 275 13.34 -20.24 5.38
CA LEU A 275 13.17 -20.86 4.07
C LEU A 275 14.49 -20.92 3.30
N ILE A 276 15.32 -19.89 3.41
CA ILE A 276 16.64 -19.88 2.76
C ILE A 276 17.58 -20.89 3.41
N ASP A 277 17.55 -21.01 4.73
CA ASP A 277 18.37 -21.96 5.48
C ASP A 277 17.98 -23.42 5.22
N LYS A 278 16.75 -23.68 4.80
CA LYS A 278 16.25 -25.00 4.36
C LYS A 278 16.47 -25.29 2.87
N ALA A 279 17.09 -24.35 2.16
CA ALA A 279 17.44 -24.60 0.75
C ALA A 279 18.43 -25.78 0.64
N PRO A 280 18.25 -26.68 -0.31
CA PRO A 280 19.21 -27.75 -0.55
C PRO A 280 20.61 -27.15 -0.80
N GLU A 281 21.64 -27.71 -0.12
CA GLU A 281 23.04 -27.33 -0.35
C GLU A 281 23.50 -27.76 -1.74
N SER A 282 23.03 -27.11 -2.80
CA SER A 282 23.39 -27.53 -4.16
C SER A 282 24.58 -26.82 -4.77
N ASP A 283 25.18 -25.79 -4.11
CA ASP A 283 26.30 -25.05 -4.71
C ASP A 283 27.35 -24.59 -3.70
N LYS A 284 28.04 -25.58 -3.11
CA LYS A 284 29.40 -25.39 -2.60
C LYS A 284 30.34 -26.37 -3.32
N GLN A 285 30.58 -26.11 -4.62
CA GLN A 285 31.76 -26.57 -5.32
C GLN A 285 32.27 -25.47 -6.25
#